data_2da04f13a250a750369c9a5d37aeeb70
#
_entry.id   2da04f13a250a750369c9a5d37aeeb70
#
_cell.length_a   1.000
_cell.length_b   1.000
_cell.length_c   1.000
_cell.angle_alpha   90.00
_cell.angle_beta   90.00
_cell.angle_gamma   90.00
#
_symmetry.space_group_name_H-M   'P 1'
#
loop_
_entity.id
_entity.type
_entity.pdbx_description
1 polymer ?
#
loop_
_entity_poly.entity_id
_entity_poly.type
_entity_poly.pdbx_seq_one_letter_code
_entity_poly.pdbx_strand_id
1 'polypeptide(L)'
;MIQQSDRVILIGVAGDSGCGKSTFLRRLADLFGEEFMTVICLDDYHSLDRKGRKAAGVTALNPKANNFDLMYEQVKAIKEGNAIDKPIYNHETGELDPPERIEPNKVIVIEGLHPLYDERVRELIDFGVYLDISDEVKINWKIQRDMAERGHTYEDILASINARKPDFKAYIEPQKEFADVVLQVLPTQLIEDKESKYLRVRLIQKDGVEHFDPVYLFDEGSTIDWRPCGRKLTCSYPGLKMFYGPDSYMGHEVSMLELDGRFDNIEEMIYVESHLSNTGTRYYGEMTELLLKHKDYPGSNNGTGLFQVLVGLKMRETYEAITGTGKSQKVAAKV
;
A
#
# COMPACT_ATOMS: atom_id res chain seq x y z
N MET A 1 5.67 -9.58 34.47
CA MET A 1 6.64 -9.27 33.41
C MET A 1 6.08 -9.83 32.11
N ILE A 2 5.52 -8.99 31.24
CA ILE A 2 5.09 -9.38 29.91
C ILE A 2 6.41 -9.61 29.14
N GLN A 3 6.69 -10.84 28.73
CA GLN A 3 7.77 -11.10 27.80
C GLN A 3 7.46 -10.29 26.54
N GLN A 4 8.18 -9.20 26.34
CA GLN A 4 8.21 -8.50 25.06
C GLN A 4 8.77 -9.51 24.06
N SER A 5 7.94 -9.92 23.11
CA SER A 5 8.41 -10.78 22.02
C SER A 5 9.53 -10.05 21.28
N ASP A 6 10.70 -10.67 21.17
CA ASP A 6 11.84 -10.12 20.39
C ASP A 6 11.65 -10.29 18.87
N ARG A 7 10.48 -10.77 18.47
CA ARG A 7 10.17 -11.04 17.06
C ARG A 7 9.95 -9.75 16.27
N VAL A 8 10.66 -9.62 15.18
CA VAL A 8 10.51 -8.54 14.20
C VAL A 8 9.50 -8.98 13.14
N ILE A 9 8.58 -8.10 12.80
CA ILE A 9 7.61 -8.28 11.71
C ILE A 9 8.13 -7.56 10.48
N LEU A 10 8.23 -8.27 9.36
CA LEU A 10 8.66 -7.74 8.08
C LEU A 10 7.47 -7.60 7.12
N ILE A 11 7.18 -6.39 6.71
CA ILE A 11 6.12 -6.05 5.78
C ILE A 11 6.72 -5.61 4.45
N GLY A 12 6.25 -6.17 3.34
CA GLY A 12 6.65 -5.78 2.00
C GLY A 12 5.59 -4.89 1.33
N VAL A 13 5.98 -3.71 0.83
CA VAL A 13 5.08 -2.80 0.10
C VAL A 13 5.64 -2.53 -1.29
N ALA A 14 5.13 -3.24 -2.27
CA ALA A 14 5.54 -3.14 -3.67
C ALA A 14 4.61 -2.22 -4.48
N GLY A 15 5.13 -1.67 -5.55
CA GLY A 15 4.37 -0.87 -6.52
C GLY A 15 5.26 0.05 -7.33
N ASP A 16 4.71 0.56 -8.44
CA ASP A 16 5.45 1.46 -9.33
C ASP A 16 5.73 2.83 -8.68
N SER A 17 6.62 3.57 -9.27
CA SER A 17 6.88 4.97 -8.88
C SER A 17 5.62 5.82 -9.09
N GLY A 18 5.22 6.54 -8.05
CA GLY A 18 4.03 7.41 -8.08
C GLY A 18 2.69 6.70 -7.81
N CYS A 19 2.70 5.44 -7.37
CA CYS A 19 1.47 4.72 -7.02
C CYS A 19 0.93 5.03 -5.61
N GLY A 20 1.54 5.94 -4.87
CA GLY A 20 1.06 6.33 -3.54
C GLY A 20 1.70 5.61 -2.36
N LYS A 21 2.83 4.88 -2.55
CA LYS A 21 3.56 4.18 -1.48
C LYS A 21 3.86 5.08 -0.28
N SER A 22 4.45 6.24 -0.52
CA SER A 22 4.82 7.18 0.57
C SER A 22 3.61 7.65 1.38
N THR A 23 2.45 7.86 0.74
CA THR A 23 1.21 8.19 1.44
C THR A 23 0.71 7.01 2.27
N PHE A 24 0.75 5.80 1.72
CA PHE A 24 0.38 4.58 2.43
C PHE A 24 1.27 4.34 3.65
N LEU A 25 2.60 4.47 3.50
CA LEU A 25 3.57 4.28 4.59
C LEU A 25 3.40 5.30 5.71
N ARG A 26 3.11 6.57 5.38
CA ARG A 26 2.82 7.59 6.38
C ARG A 26 1.62 7.21 7.24
N ARG A 27 0.56 6.70 6.63
CA ARG A 27 -0.62 6.19 7.35
C ARG A 27 -0.32 4.96 8.20
N LEU A 28 0.56 4.07 7.73
CA LEU A 28 1.03 2.96 8.55
C LEU A 28 1.81 3.43 9.78
N ALA A 29 2.66 4.45 9.63
CA ALA A 29 3.38 5.04 10.75
C ALA A 29 2.43 5.62 11.80
N ASP A 30 1.35 6.28 11.38
CA ASP A 30 0.29 6.75 12.29
C ASP A 30 -0.40 5.59 13.04
N LEU A 31 -0.52 4.42 12.40
CA LEU A 31 -1.12 3.22 12.99
C LEU A 31 -0.27 2.51 14.03
N PHE A 32 1.01 2.35 13.72
CA PHE A 32 1.95 1.59 14.56
C PHE A 32 2.67 2.46 15.58
N GLY A 33 2.77 3.77 15.33
CA GLY A 33 3.67 4.69 16.00
C GLY A 33 5.03 4.73 15.30
N GLU A 34 5.53 5.93 14.99
CA GLU A 34 6.81 6.11 14.30
C GLU A 34 7.98 5.46 15.06
N GLU A 35 7.90 5.45 16.39
CA GLU A 35 8.92 4.86 17.26
C GLU A 35 9.00 3.33 17.20
N PHE A 36 7.97 2.65 16.68
CA PHE A 36 7.93 1.18 16.57
C PHE A 36 8.22 0.67 15.16
N MET A 37 8.27 1.56 14.17
CA MET A 37 8.38 1.19 12.77
C MET A 37 9.67 1.74 12.15
N THR A 38 10.36 0.91 11.38
CA THR A 38 11.46 1.32 10.51
C THR A 38 11.07 1.08 9.06
N VAL A 39 11.21 2.09 8.21
CA VAL A 39 10.97 1.98 6.77
C VAL A 39 12.31 1.91 6.04
N ILE A 40 12.46 0.91 5.18
CA ILE A 40 13.64 0.70 4.34
C ILE A 40 13.21 0.80 2.88
N CYS A 41 13.71 1.83 2.19
CA CYS A 41 13.52 1.99 0.76
C CYS A 41 14.48 1.05 0.01
N LEU A 42 13.91 0.10 -0.74
CA LEU A 42 14.72 -0.84 -1.53
C LEU A 42 15.26 -0.22 -2.82
N ASP A 43 14.74 0.92 -3.25
CA ASP A 43 15.28 1.68 -4.38
C ASP A 43 16.68 2.24 -4.06
N ASP A 44 17.09 2.26 -2.79
CA ASP A 44 18.46 2.58 -2.36
C ASP A 44 19.49 1.50 -2.72
N TYR A 45 19.05 0.28 -3.01
CA TYR A 45 19.94 -0.84 -3.36
C TYR A 45 20.33 -0.89 -4.84
N HIS A 46 20.32 0.26 -5.52
CA HIS A 46 20.84 0.32 -6.88
C HIS A 46 22.33 -0.04 -6.93
N SER A 47 22.69 -0.96 -7.83
CA SER A 47 24.08 -1.28 -8.16
C SER A 47 24.68 -0.32 -9.17
N LEU A 48 23.83 0.43 -9.90
CA LEU A 48 24.22 1.38 -10.91
C LEU A 48 23.62 2.76 -10.59
N ASP A 49 24.45 3.80 -10.60
CA ASP A 49 24.01 5.18 -10.57
C ASP A 49 23.24 5.55 -11.85
N ARG A 50 22.74 6.79 -11.93
CA ARG A 50 21.98 7.26 -13.11
C ARG A 50 22.80 7.20 -14.40
N LYS A 51 24.09 7.53 -14.35
CA LYS A 51 25.01 7.49 -15.50
C LYS A 51 25.29 6.05 -15.92
N GLY A 52 25.54 5.17 -14.98
CA GLY A 52 25.77 3.73 -15.21
C GLY A 52 24.56 3.05 -15.84
N ARG A 53 23.34 3.33 -15.34
CA ARG A 53 22.10 2.81 -15.96
C ARG A 53 21.92 3.30 -17.39
N LYS A 54 22.19 4.57 -17.65
CA LYS A 54 22.13 5.13 -19.02
C LYS A 54 23.14 4.46 -19.94
N ALA A 55 24.38 4.26 -19.48
CA ALA A 55 25.44 3.60 -20.25
C ALA A 55 25.11 2.12 -20.52
N ALA A 56 24.48 1.43 -19.57
CA ALA A 56 24.07 0.04 -19.70
C ALA A 56 22.74 -0.13 -20.48
N GLY A 57 22.04 0.95 -20.82
CA GLY A 57 20.74 0.90 -21.49
C GLY A 57 19.62 0.26 -20.67
N VAL A 58 19.70 0.34 -19.35
CA VAL A 58 18.69 -0.24 -18.43
C VAL A 58 17.99 0.85 -17.61
N THR A 59 16.74 0.58 -17.21
CA THR A 59 16.00 1.46 -16.31
C THR A 59 16.27 1.08 -14.85
N ALA A 60 15.81 1.90 -13.90
CA ALA A 60 15.83 1.58 -12.48
C ALA A 60 14.98 0.34 -12.12
N LEU A 61 13.99 0.00 -12.97
CA LEU A 61 13.12 -1.16 -12.80
C LEU A 61 13.79 -2.48 -13.20
N ASN A 62 14.90 -2.40 -13.94
CA ASN A 62 15.58 -3.59 -14.41
C ASN A 62 16.39 -4.22 -13.26
N PRO A 63 16.26 -5.54 -13.01
CA PRO A 63 17.02 -6.23 -11.98
C PRO A 63 18.54 -6.03 -12.08
N LYS A 64 19.09 -5.87 -13.28
CA LYS A 64 20.53 -5.60 -13.50
C LYS A 64 21.01 -4.28 -12.89
N ALA A 65 20.11 -3.37 -12.59
CA ALA A 65 20.42 -2.10 -11.95
C ALA A 65 20.38 -2.15 -10.42
N ASN A 66 20.09 -3.32 -9.84
CA ASN A 66 19.85 -3.48 -8.41
C ASN A 66 20.75 -4.59 -7.82
N ASN A 67 21.14 -4.43 -6.56
CA ASN A 67 21.98 -5.38 -5.82
C ASN A 67 21.12 -6.25 -4.91
N PHE A 68 20.54 -7.32 -5.45
CA PHE A 68 19.65 -8.22 -4.71
C PHE A 68 20.38 -9.06 -3.66
N ASP A 69 21.68 -9.36 -3.83
CA ASP A 69 22.41 -10.11 -2.84
C ASP A 69 22.59 -9.28 -1.56
N LEU A 70 23.04 -8.03 -1.68
CA LEU A 70 23.13 -7.12 -0.54
C LEU A 70 21.76 -6.85 0.08
N MET A 71 20.72 -6.67 -0.75
CA MET A 71 19.34 -6.49 -0.30
C MET A 71 18.90 -7.68 0.57
N TYR A 72 19.07 -8.91 0.09
CA TYR A 72 18.71 -10.12 0.84
C TYR A 72 19.48 -10.23 2.16
N GLU A 73 20.81 -10.06 2.12
CA GLU A 73 21.65 -10.14 3.32
C GLU A 73 21.22 -9.15 4.39
N GLN A 74 20.96 -7.91 4.00
CA GLN A 74 20.57 -6.86 4.94
C GLN A 74 19.12 -7.00 5.43
N VAL A 75 18.17 -7.37 4.56
CA VAL A 75 16.79 -7.64 4.96
C VAL A 75 16.73 -8.81 5.94
N LYS A 76 17.52 -9.85 5.70
CA LYS A 76 17.64 -10.98 6.63
C LYS A 76 18.23 -10.54 7.97
N ALA A 77 19.35 -9.81 7.95
CA ALA A 77 20.00 -9.32 9.17
C ALA A 77 19.07 -8.48 10.03
N ILE A 78 18.34 -7.52 9.42
CA ILE A 78 17.45 -6.65 10.19
C ILE A 78 16.22 -7.40 10.72
N LYS A 79 15.70 -8.39 9.99
CA LYS A 79 14.62 -9.27 10.47
C LYS A 79 15.07 -10.13 11.66
N GLU A 80 16.34 -10.50 11.70
CA GLU A 80 16.97 -11.23 12.82
C GLU A 80 17.32 -10.32 14.02
N GLY A 81 17.03 -9.02 13.94
CA GLY A 81 17.28 -8.05 15.00
C GLY A 81 18.68 -7.45 14.96
N ASN A 82 19.41 -7.57 13.86
CA ASN A 82 20.73 -6.99 13.68
C ASN A 82 20.67 -5.67 12.93
N ALA A 83 21.45 -4.69 13.34
CA ALA A 83 21.57 -3.43 12.62
C ALA A 83 22.31 -3.61 11.29
N ILE A 84 21.99 -2.74 10.32
CA ILE A 84 22.56 -2.76 8.97
C ILE A 84 23.13 -1.39 8.58
N ASP A 85 24.08 -1.39 7.66
CA ASP A 85 24.57 -0.17 7.02
C ASP A 85 23.94 -0.09 5.62
N LYS A 86 22.72 0.51 5.56
CA LYS A 86 21.90 0.59 4.36
C LYS A 86 22.53 1.53 3.34
N PRO A 87 22.68 1.13 2.05
CA PRO A 87 23.09 2.05 1.00
C PRO A 87 22.06 3.18 0.84
N ILE A 88 22.49 4.30 0.28
CA ILE A 88 21.61 5.43 -0.03
C ILE A 88 21.78 5.81 -1.49
N TYR A 89 20.67 5.89 -2.20
CA TYR A 89 20.61 6.41 -3.55
C TYR A 89 20.02 7.82 -3.54
N ASN A 90 20.84 8.81 -3.92
CA ASN A 90 20.42 10.19 -4.02
C ASN A 90 19.63 10.44 -5.30
N HIS A 91 18.33 10.62 -5.18
CA HIS A 91 17.43 10.84 -6.32
C HIS A 91 17.66 12.17 -7.04
N GLU A 92 18.23 13.19 -6.38
CA GLU A 92 18.52 14.50 -6.97
C GLU A 92 19.76 14.42 -7.85
N THR A 93 20.87 13.97 -7.29
CA THR A 93 22.15 13.85 -8.02
C THR A 93 22.17 12.63 -8.94
N GLY A 94 21.48 11.54 -8.55
CA GLY A 94 21.50 10.27 -9.23
C GLY A 94 22.72 9.42 -8.90
N GLU A 95 23.40 9.69 -7.79
CA GLU A 95 24.63 9.05 -7.32
C GLU A 95 24.35 8.23 -6.04
N LEU A 96 25.31 7.41 -5.64
CA LEU A 96 25.26 6.67 -4.39
C LEU A 96 25.96 7.50 -3.30
N ASP A 97 25.25 7.77 -2.21
CA ASP A 97 25.77 8.44 -1.03
C ASP A 97 26.37 7.44 -0.01
N PRO A 98 27.11 7.90 1.01
CA PRO A 98 27.55 7.04 2.09
C PRO A 98 26.39 6.31 2.77
N PRO A 99 26.61 5.04 3.21
CA PRO A 99 25.54 4.26 3.82
C PRO A 99 25.07 4.86 5.14
N GLU A 100 23.84 4.58 5.51
CA GLU A 100 23.19 4.97 6.75
C GLU A 100 23.03 3.78 7.68
N ARG A 101 23.38 3.95 8.97
CA ARG A 101 23.16 2.94 10.00
C ARG A 101 21.69 2.87 10.37
N ILE A 102 21.07 1.70 10.20
CA ILE A 102 19.67 1.43 10.55
C ILE A 102 19.63 0.40 11.67
N GLU A 103 18.99 0.77 12.78
CA GLU A 103 18.70 -0.15 13.88
C GLU A 103 17.34 -0.81 13.69
N PRO A 104 17.17 -2.09 14.05
CA PRO A 104 15.92 -2.80 13.89
C PRO A 104 14.87 -2.30 14.88
N ASN A 105 13.64 -2.14 14.41
CA ASN A 105 12.44 -1.93 15.22
C ASN A 105 11.55 -3.17 15.21
N LYS A 106 10.45 -3.13 15.96
CA LYS A 106 9.48 -4.24 16.02
C LYS A 106 8.77 -4.49 14.70
N VAL A 107 8.53 -3.43 13.93
CA VAL A 107 7.95 -3.48 12.60
C VAL A 107 8.95 -2.91 11.61
N ILE A 108 9.34 -3.71 10.64
CA ILE A 108 10.16 -3.30 9.51
C ILE A 108 9.28 -3.30 8.28
N VAL A 109 9.27 -2.18 7.57
CA VAL A 109 8.59 -2.07 6.27
C VAL A 109 9.65 -1.90 5.19
N ILE A 110 9.78 -2.87 4.31
CA ILE A 110 10.56 -2.74 3.08
C ILE A 110 9.64 -2.29 1.95
N GLU A 111 10.00 -1.20 1.29
CA GLU A 111 9.18 -0.62 0.23
C GLU A 111 10.01 -0.32 -1.02
N GLY A 112 9.37 -0.28 -2.17
CA GLY A 112 10.02 0.13 -3.42
C GLY A 112 9.49 -0.59 -4.65
N LEU A 113 10.38 -0.73 -5.63
CA LEU A 113 10.06 -1.38 -6.90
C LEU A 113 10.12 -2.91 -6.82
N HIS A 114 10.94 -3.48 -5.93
CA HIS A 114 11.27 -4.91 -5.93
C HIS A 114 11.08 -5.67 -4.60
N PRO A 115 10.23 -5.25 -3.65
CA PRO A 115 10.10 -5.97 -2.38
C PRO A 115 9.70 -7.44 -2.52
N LEU A 116 8.86 -7.75 -3.53
CA LEU A 116 8.33 -9.09 -3.78
C LEU A 116 8.98 -9.79 -5.00
N TYR A 117 10.02 -9.20 -5.59
CA TYR A 117 10.66 -9.73 -6.80
C TYR A 117 11.60 -10.90 -6.49
N ASP A 118 12.57 -10.72 -5.59
CA ASP A 118 13.55 -11.76 -5.21
C ASP A 118 12.89 -12.75 -4.26
N GLU A 119 12.89 -14.03 -4.63
CA GLU A 119 12.25 -15.10 -3.85
C GLU A 119 12.81 -15.19 -2.43
N ARG A 120 14.12 -15.02 -2.26
CA ARG A 120 14.81 -15.08 -0.95
C ARG A 120 14.32 -13.96 -0.02
N VAL A 121 14.11 -12.74 -0.57
CA VAL A 121 13.58 -11.61 0.18
C VAL A 121 12.09 -11.83 0.47
N ARG A 122 11.34 -12.32 -0.52
CA ARG A 122 9.90 -12.59 -0.41
C ARG A 122 9.58 -13.62 0.69
N GLU A 123 10.38 -14.67 0.83
CA GLU A 123 10.22 -15.69 1.89
C GLU A 123 10.44 -15.15 3.31
N LEU A 124 11.10 -14.00 3.45
CA LEU A 124 11.28 -13.33 4.74
C LEU A 124 10.06 -12.47 5.13
N ILE A 125 9.20 -12.13 4.18
CA ILE A 125 8.07 -11.21 4.38
C ILE A 125 6.93 -11.92 5.12
N ASP A 126 6.42 -11.31 6.18
CA ASP A 126 5.29 -11.81 6.96
C ASP A 126 3.93 -11.35 6.38
N PHE A 127 3.91 -10.20 5.68
CA PHE A 127 2.72 -9.68 4.99
C PHE A 127 3.11 -8.80 3.80
N GLY A 128 2.60 -9.15 2.63
CA GLY A 128 2.92 -8.48 1.36
C GLY A 128 1.76 -7.67 0.81
N VAL A 129 2.01 -6.41 0.47
CA VAL A 129 1.04 -5.51 -0.17
C VAL A 129 1.56 -5.03 -1.51
N TYR A 130 0.72 -5.02 -2.52
CA TYR A 130 1.00 -4.40 -3.80
C TYR A 130 0.05 -3.22 -4.05
N LEU A 131 0.61 -2.04 -4.32
CA LEU A 131 -0.15 -0.87 -4.72
C LEU A 131 -0.21 -0.80 -6.24
N ASP A 132 -1.36 -1.13 -6.80
CA ASP A 132 -1.62 -1.17 -8.23
C ASP A 132 -2.42 0.07 -8.67
N ILE A 133 -1.83 0.88 -9.53
CA ILE A 133 -2.50 2.05 -10.06
C ILE A 133 -2.62 1.92 -11.57
N SER A 134 -3.82 2.15 -12.12
CA SER A 134 -4.02 2.13 -13.55
C SER A 134 -3.15 3.17 -14.27
N ASP A 135 -2.75 2.87 -15.50
CA ASP A 135 -1.94 3.81 -16.31
C ASP A 135 -2.62 5.18 -16.44
N GLU A 136 -3.94 5.20 -16.59
CA GLU A 136 -4.73 6.44 -16.73
C GLU A 136 -4.61 7.33 -15.49
N VAL A 137 -4.89 6.79 -14.31
CA VAL A 137 -4.80 7.54 -13.05
C VAL A 137 -3.35 7.94 -12.75
N LYS A 138 -2.40 7.03 -12.98
CA LYS A 138 -0.97 7.28 -12.78
C LYS A 138 -0.44 8.41 -13.65
N ILE A 139 -0.81 8.42 -14.92
CA ILE A 139 -0.42 9.46 -15.86
C ILE A 139 -0.94 10.81 -15.39
N ASN A 140 -2.24 10.90 -15.03
CA ASN A 140 -2.83 12.13 -14.54
C ASN A 140 -2.12 12.66 -13.28
N TRP A 141 -1.91 11.80 -12.28
CA TRP A 141 -1.23 12.19 -11.06
C TRP A 141 0.23 12.59 -11.29
N LYS A 142 0.94 11.85 -12.15
CA LYS A 142 2.34 12.12 -12.46
C LYS A 142 2.47 13.43 -13.24
N ILE A 143 1.58 13.69 -14.19
CA ILE A 143 1.55 14.95 -14.93
C ILE A 143 1.33 16.11 -13.96
N GLN A 144 0.31 16.04 -13.10
CA GLN A 144 0.00 17.10 -12.14
C GLN A 144 1.21 17.40 -11.24
N ARG A 145 1.82 16.36 -10.67
CA ARG A 145 2.98 16.50 -9.78
C ARG A 145 4.23 17.00 -10.51
N ASP A 146 4.64 16.33 -11.59
CA ASP A 146 5.93 16.58 -12.23
C ASP A 146 5.93 17.90 -13.03
N MET A 147 4.77 18.35 -13.53
CA MET A 147 4.62 19.69 -14.09
C MET A 147 4.65 20.78 -13.04
N ALA A 148 3.96 20.58 -11.91
CA ALA A 148 3.85 21.58 -10.84
C ALA A 148 5.14 21.73 -10.02
N GLU A 149 5.80 20.60 -9.69
CA GLU A 149 6.92 20.58 -8.74
C GLU A 149 8.29 20.50 -9.41
N ARG A 150 8.39 19.93 -10.63
CA ARG A 150 9.67 19.61 -11.28
C ARG A 150 9.91 20.30 -12.60
N GLY A 151 8.91 21.01 -13.14
CA GLY A 151 9.00 21.74 -14.40
C GLY A 151 9.20 20.86 -15.64
N HIS A 152 8.87 19.56 -15.57
CA HIS A 152 8.91 18.68 -16.74
C HIS A 152 7.79 18.99 -17.73
N THR A 153 8.05 18.77 -19.03
CA THR A 153 7.00 18.87 -20.03
C THR A 153 6.12 17.61 -20.06
N TYR A 154 4.92 17.75 -20.58
CA TYR A 154 4.00 16.62 -20.78
C TYR A 154 4.63 15.50 -21.60
N GLU A 155 5.32 15.89 -22.69
CA GLU A 155 6.00 14.98 -23.61
C GLU A 155 7.13 14.20 -22.92
N ASP A 156 7.93 14.87 -22.09
CA ASP A 156 9.02 14.24 -21.33
C ASP A 156 8.48 13.19 -20.33
N ILE A 157 7.36 13.53 -19.68
CA ILE A 157 6.71 12.62 -18.72
C ILE A 157 6.20 11.38 -19.44
N LEU A 158 5.49 11.54 -20.57
CA LEU A 158 5.00 10.41 -21.37
C LEU A 158 6.13 9.56 -21.93
N ALA A 159 7.19 10.19 -22.46
CA ALA A 159 8.36 9.49 -22.95
C ALA A 159 9.02 8.65 -21.84
N SER A 160 9.16 9.20 -20.64
CA SER A 160 9.69 8.50 -19.47
C SER A 160 8.83 7.30 -19.06
N ILE A 161 7.50 7.44 -19.04
CA ILE A 161 6.58 6.34 -18.73
C ILE A 161 6.70 5.23 -19.77
N ASN A 162 6.68 5.59 -21.06
CA ASN A 162 6.75 4.61 -22.15
C ASN A 162 8.09 3.86 -22.17
N ALA A 163 9.21 4.55 -21.91
CA ALA A 163 10.53 3.93 -21.86
C ALA A 163 10.66 2.89 -20.73
N ARG A 164 9.92 3.06 -19.63
CA ARG A 164 9.94 2.14 -18.49
C ARG A 164 8.95 0.96 -18.61
N LYS A 165 7.99 1.07 -19.52
CA LYS A 165 6.87 0.11 -19.64
C LYS A 165 7.30 -1.34 -19.87
N PRO A 166 8.34 -1.65 -20.70
CA PRO A 166 8.82 -3.03 -20.86
C PRO A 166 9.35 -3.63 -19.55
N ASP A 167 10.21 -2.90 -18.84
CA ASP A 167 10.78 -3.36 -17.57
C ASP A 167 9.71 -3.45 -16.48
N PHE A 168 8.73 -2.53 -16.46
CA PHE A 168 7.59 -2.61 -15.56
C PHE A 168 6.81 -3.92 -15.73
N LYS A 169 6.45 -4.26 -16.96
CA LYS A 169 5.73 -5.49 -17.27
C LYS A 169 6.52 -6.75 -16.98
N ALA A 170 7.84 -6.69 -17.16
CA ALA A 170 8.70 -7.85 -16.96
C ALA A 170 9.03 -8.11 -15.46
N TYR A 171 9.18 -7.06 -14.64
CA TYR A 171 9.79 -7.19 -13.33
C TYR A 171 8.97 -6.61 -12.18
N ILE A 172 8.11 -5.61 -12.42
CA ILE A 172 7.34 -4.98 -11.36
C ILE A 172 5.92 -5.53 -11.29
N GLU A 173 5.22 -5.54 -12.42
CA GLU A 173 3.83 -6.01 -12.50
C GLU A 173 3.63 -7.45 -12.02
N PRO A 174 4.51 -8.44 -12.34
CA PRO A 174 4.32 -9.82 -11.87
C PRO A 174 4.35 -10.00 -10.35
N GLN A 175 4.91 -9.04 -9.61
CA GLN A 175 4.94 -9.09 -8.15
C GLN A 175 3.53 -9.05 -7.52
N LYS A 176 2.51 -8.63 -8.27
CA LYS A 176 1.10 -8.71 -7.87
C LYS A 176 0.68 -10.14 -7.51
N GLU A 177 1.26 -11.12 -8.20
CA GLU A 177 0.99 -12.54 -7.95
C GLU A 177 1.43 -12.99 -6.55
N PHE A 178 2.45 -12.34 -5.99
CA PHE A 178 3.05 -12.73 -4.72
C PHE A 178 2.54 -11.94 -3.52
N ALA A 179 1.79 -10.86 -3.76
CA ALA A 179 1.22 -10.06 -2.67
C ALA A 179 0.06 -10.79 -1.99
N ASP A 180 -0.07 -10.66 -0.67
CA ASP A 180 -1.24 -11.14 0.09
C ASP A 180 -2.46 -10.28 -0.23
N VAL A 181 -2.23 -8.97 -0.37
CA VAL A 181 -3.25 -7.97 -0.65
C VAL A 181 -2.81 -7.06 -1.78
N VAL A 182 -3.73 -6.78 -2.71
CA VAL A 182 -3.53 -5.76 -3.74
C VAL A 182 -4.54 -4.63 -3.55
N LEU A 183 -4.03 -3.40 -3.46
CA LEU A 183 -4.83 -2.18 -3.53
C LEU A 183 -4.79 -1.66 -4.96
N GLN A 184 -5.89 -1.82 -5.69
CA GLN A 184 -5.99 -1.40 -7.08
C GLN A 184 -6.75 -0.07 -7.19
N VAL A 185 -6.13 0.94 -7.80
CA VAL A 185 -6.72 2.26 -8.03
C VAL A 185 -7.01 2.45 -9.50
N LEU A 186 -8.27 2.70 -9.82
CA LEU A 186 -8.85 2.74 -11.15
C LEU A 186 -9.63 4.05 -11.37
N PRO A 187 -9.88 4.46 -12.63
CA PRO A 187 -10.83 5.52 -12.92
C PRO A 187 -12.23 5.16 -12.43
N THR A 188 -12.99 6.17 -12.01
CA THR A 188 -14.39 6.00 -11.65
C THR A 188 -15.23 5.53 -12.83
N GLN A 189 -16.29 4.77 -12.55
CA GLN A 189 -17.35 4.41 -13.51
C GLN A 189 -18.66 5.19 -13.29
N LEU A 190 -18.69 6.09 -12.31
CA LEU A 190 -19.89 6.86 -11.98
C LEU A 190 -20.12 8.01 -12.96
N ILE A 191 -19.04 8.63 -13.42
CA ILE A 191 -19.05 9.78 -14.34
C ILE A 191 -17.81 9.74 -15.24
N GLU A 192 -17.79 10.52 -16.31
CA GLU A 192 -16.58 10.85 -17.04
C GLU A 192 -15.74 11.82 -16.21
N ASP A 193 -14.52 11.41 -15.82
CA ASP A 193 -13.60 12.19 -14.97
C ASP A 193 -12.18 12.18 -15.54
N LYS A 194 -11.88 13.16 -16.40
CA LYS A 194 -10.57 13.30 -17.06
C LYS A 194 -9.45 13.70 -16.11
N GLU A 195 -9.77 14.19 -14.92
CA GLU A 195 -8.78 14.67 -13.95
C GLU A 195 -8.48 13.66 -12.85
N SER A 196 -9.15 12.50 -12.86
CA SER A 196 -9.05 11.46 -11.83
C SER A 196 -9.28 11.99 -10.41
N LYS A 197 -10.28 12.84 -10.25
CA LYS A 197 -10.74 13.37 -8.95
C LYS A 197 -11.58 12.35 -8.18
N TYR A 198 -12.28 11.49 -8.91
CA TYR A 198 -13.04 10.37 -8.37
C TYR A 198 -12.34 9.07 -8.72
N LEU A 199 -12.29 8.16 -7.78
CA LEU A 199 -11.55 6.93 -7.92
C LEU A 199 -12.45 5.74 -7.62
N ARG A 200 -12.24 4.68 -8.38
CA ARG A 200 -12.72 3.34 -8.08
C ARG A 200 -11.54 2.55 -7.50
N VAL A 201 -11.69 2.09 -6.29
CA VAL A 201 -10.62 1.40 -5.58
C VAL A 201 -11.07 -0.01 -5.21
N ARG A 202 -10.20 -0.98 -5.41
CA ARG A 202 -10.41 -2.37 -5.06
C ARG A 202 -9.42 -2.82 -4.02
N LEU A 203 -9.91 -3.47 -3.00
CA LEU A 203 -9.13 -4.26 -2.08
C LEU A 203 -9.28 -5.72 -2.49
N ILE A 204 -8.21 -6.32 -2.99
CA ILE A 204 -8.16 -7.69 -3.47
C ILE A 204 -7.35 -8.51 -2.48
N GLN A 205 -7.94 -9.57 -1.93
CA GLN A 205 -7.31 -10.44 -0.94
C GLN A 205 -7.30 -11.87 -1.46
N LYS A 206 -6.14 -12.52 -1.41
CA LYS A 206 -6.00 -13.93 -1.79
C LYS A 206 -6.63 -14.85 -0.75
N ASP A 207 -6.97 -16.05 -1.19
CA ASP A 207 -7.31 -17.13 -0.29
C ASP A 207 -6.19 -17.42 0.72
N GLY A 208 -6.59 -17.71 1.96
CA GLY A 208 -5.65 -17.90 3.06
C GLY A 208 -5.31 -16.63 3.85
N VAL A 209 -5.56 -15.44 3.30
CA VAL A 209 -5.59 -14.19 4.04
C VAL A 209 -6.98 -14.02 4.66
N GLU A 210 -7.04 -13.60 5.92
CA GLU A 210 -8.34 -13.36 6.56
C GLU A 210 -9.10 -12.27 5.83
N HIS A 211 -10.34 -12.56 5.40
CA HIS A 211 -11.16 -11.64 4.62
C HIS A 211 -11.87 -10.61 5.49
N PHE A 212 -12.15 -9.45 4.90
CA PHE A 212 -13.15 -8.52 5.41
C PHE A 212 -14.53 -9.02 5.04
N ASP A 213 -15.43 -9.02 6.00
CA ASP A 213 -16.78 -9.56 5.86
C ASP A 213 -17.80 -8.46 6.17
N PRO A 214 -18.44 -7.85 5.16
CA PRO A 214 -19.35 -6.71 5.32
C PRO A 214 -20.75 -7.16 5.77
N VAL A 215 -20.87 -7.62 7.00
CA VAL A 215 -22.03 -8.33 7.58
C VAL A 215 -23.36 -7.55 7.47
N TYR A 216 -23.36 -6.24 7.59
CA TYR A 216 -24.60 -5.44 7.66
C TYR A 216 -24.83 -4.55 6.45
N LEU A 217 -23.93 -4.54 5.47
CA LEU A 217 -24.06 -3.71 4.29
C LEU A 217 -24.74 -4.44 3.14
N PHE A 218 -24.27 -5.64 2.83
CA PHE A 218 -24.74 -6.43 1.71
C PHE A 218 -24.19 -7.86 1.80
N ASP A 219 -24.83 -8.79 1.13
CA ASP A 219 -24.35 -10.15 0.99
C ASP A 219 -23.23 -10.23 -0.08
N GLU A 220 -22.45 -11.30 -0.02
CA GLU A 220 -21.41 -11.58 -1.02
C GLU A 220 -22.01 -11.61 -2.44
N GLY A 221 -21.32 -10.97 -3.37
CA GLY A 221 -21.79 -10.81 -4.74
C GLY A 221 -22.84 -9.72 -4.97
N SER A 222 -23.23 -9.02 -3.91
CA SER A 222 -24.18 -7.90 -4.00
C SER A 222 -23.49 -6.58 -4.29
N THR A 223 -24.29 -5.61 -4.75
CA THR A 223 -23.85 -4.21 -4.97
C THR A 223 -24.78 -3.27 -4.24
N ILE A 224 -24.20 -2.34 -3.48
CA ILE A 224 -24.92 -1.21 -2.88
C ILE A 224 -24.55 0.06 -3.64
N ASP A 225 -25.57 0.79 -4.06
CA ASP A 225 -25.46 2.05 -4.81
C ASP A 225 -26.09 3.16 -3.98
N TRP A 226 -25.23 4.04 -3.43
CA TRP A 226 -25.68 5.19 -2.65
C TRP A 226 -25.64 6.45 -3.49
N ARG A 227 -26.79 7.06 -3.63
CA ARG A 227 -26.95 8.35 -4.31
C ARG A 227 -27.67 9.34 -3.42
N PRO A 228 -27.59 10.64 -3.69
CA PRO A 228 -28.31 11.64 -2.90
C PRO A 228 -29.80 11.33 -2.85
N CYS A 229 -30.30 10.87 -1.71
CA CYS A 229 -31.69 10.45 -1.55
C CYS A 229 -32.31 10.87 -0.19
N GLY A 230 -31.65 11.76 0.54
CA GLY A 230 -32.11 12.21 1.85
C GLY A 230 -32.05 11.19 2.98
N ARG A 231 -31.30 10.08 2.79
CA ARG A 231 -31.09 9.07 3.83
C ARG A 231 -29.92 9.45 4.75
N LYS A 232 -29.74 8.66 5.83
CA LYS A 232 -28.71 8.89 6.85
C LYS A 232 -27.28 8.85 6.27
N LEU A 233 -27.03 8.00 5.27
CA LEU A 233 -25.81 8.04 4.47
C LEU A 233 -26.09 8.88 3.25
N THR A 234 -25.45 10.03 3.16
CA THR A 234 -25.59 10.98 2.05
C THR A 234 -24.29 11.09 1.30
N CYS A 235 -24.35 10.91 0.00
CA CYS A 235 -23.22 11.12 -0.88
C CYS A 235 -23.62 12.16 -1.91
N SER A 236 -22.84 13.24 -2.03
CA SER A 236 -23.00 14.22 -3.09
C SER A 236 -22.82 13.56 -4.46
N TYR A 237 -23.43 14.16 -5.48
CA TYR A 237 -23.20 13.71 -6.85
C TYR A 237 -21.69 13.58 -7.15
N PRO A 238 -21.22 12.51 -7.74
CA PRO A 238 -21.94 11.44 -8.45
C PRO A 238 -22.44 10.27 -7.57
N GLY A 239 -22.25 10.31 -6.28
CA GLY A 239 -22.62 9.26 -5.37
C GLY A 239 -21.49 8.31 -5.00
N LEU A 240 -21.85 7.17 -4.44
CA LEU A 240 -20.94 6.12 -3.99
C LEU A 240 -21.51 4.76 -4.35
N LYS A 241 -20.66 3.85 -4.83
CA LYS A 241 -21.02 2.47 -5.11
C LYS A 241 -20.04 1.53 -4.44
N MET A 242 -20.55 0.49 -3.77
CA MET A 242 -19.75 -0.57 -3.18
C MET A 242 -20.17 -1.93 -3.73
N PHE A 243 -19.18 -2.81 -3.87
CA PHE A 243 -19.37 -4.21 -4.22
C PHE A 243 -18.46 -5.07 -3.36
N TYR A 244 -18.96 -6.24 -2.94
CA TYR A 244 -18.17 -7.29 -2.31
C TYR A 244 -18.50 -8.62 -2.95
N GLY A 245 -17.49 -9.44 -3.25
CA GLY A 245 -17.70 -10.78 -3.77
C GLY A 245 -16.42 -11.47 -4.23
N PRO A 246 -16.55 -12.73 -4.62
CA PRO A 246 -15.45 -13.49 -5.18
C PRO A 246 -15.06 -12.94 -6.55
N ASP A 247 -13.77 -13.03 -6.87
CA ASP A 247 -13.21 -12.70 -8.18
C ASP A 247 -11.99 -13.59 -8.46
N SER A 248 -11.43 -13.48 -9.64
CA SER A 248 -10.17 -14.13 -10.02
C SER A 248 -9.15 -13.07 -10.38
N TYR A 249 -7.98 -13.13 -9.75
CA TYR A 249 -6.90 -12.18 -9.98
C TYR A 249 -5.56 -12.90 -10.11
N MET A 250 -4.85 -12.68 -11.23
CA MET A 250 -3.55 -13.33 -11.53
C MET A 250 -3.57 -14.86 -11.39
N GLY A 251 -4.69 -15.50 -11.71
CA GLY A 251 -4.85 -16.97 -11.63
C GLY A 251 -5.18 -17.50 -10.23
N HIS A 252 -5.37 -16.64 -9.25
CA HIS A 252 -5.82 -16.99 -7.89
C HIS A 252 -7.29 -16.65 -7.70
N GLU A 253 -8.01 -17.48 -6.93
CA GLU A 253 -9.29 -17.10 -6.36
C GLU A 253 -9.06 -16.05 -5.26
N VAL A 254 -9.89 -15.00 -5.26
CA VAL A 254 -9.73 -13.86 -4.36
C VAL A 254 -11.09 -13.37 -3.89
N SER A 255 -11.11 -12.72 -2.73
CA SER A 255 -12.20 -11.87 -2.31
C SER A 255 -11.91 -10.42 -2.70
N MET A 256 -12.90 -9.74 -3.27
CA MET A 256 -12.77 -8.36 -3.72
C MET A 256 -13.79 -7.47 -3.03
N LEU A 257 -13.32 -6.40 -2.40
CA LEU A 257 -14.14 -5.28 -1.94
C LEU A 257 -13.83 -4.08 -2.83
N GLU A 258 -14.86 -3.52 -3.47
CA GLU A 258 -14.72 -2.37 -4.37
C GLU A 258 -15.51 -1.18 -3.83
N LEU A 259 -14.92 0.00 -3.90
CA LEU A 259 -15.59 1.27 -3.65
C LEU A 259 -15.31 2.23 -4.78
N ASP A 260 -16.36 2.71 -5.43
CA ASP A 260 -16.31 3.74 -6.48
C ASP A 260 -17.00 5.01 -5.96
N GLY A 261 -16.31 6.15 -6.04
CA GLY A 261 -16.76 7.41 -5.51
C GLY A 261 -16.10 7.81 -4.18
N ARG A 262 -16.75 8.72 -3.45
CA ARG A 262 -16.21 9.25 -2.19
C ARG A 262 -17.32 9.52 -1.17
N PHE A 263 -16.95 9.47 0.10
CA PHE A 263 -17.80 9.91 1.21
C PHE A 263 -17.79 11.43 1.33
N ASP A 264 -18.91 12.02 1.72
CA ASP A 264 -19.00 13.46 1.96
C ASP A 264 -18.37 13.86 3.30
N ASN A 265 -18.47 12.96 4.28
CA ASN A 265 -17.94 13.19 5.61
C ASN A 265 -17.34 11.90 6.22
N ILE A 266 -16.57 12.11 7.28
CA ILE A 266 -15.82 11.05 7.94
C ILE A 266 -16.72 10.07 8.70
N GLU A 267 -17.80 10.55 9.27
CA GLU A 267 -18.73 9.74 10.08
C GLU A 267 -19.37 8.65 9.23
N GLU A 268 -19.60 8.92 7.96
CA GLU A 268 -20.14 7.93 7.02
C GLU A 268 -19.09 6.87 6.69
N MET A 269 -17.84 7.27 6.52
CA MET A 269 -16.73 6.33 6.29
C MET A 269 -16.48 5.45 7.50
N ILE A 270 -16.49 6.02 8.72
CA ILE A 270 -16.38 5.26 9.98
C ILE A 270 -17.56 4.29 10.12
N TYR A 271 -18.76 4.72 9.75
CA TYR A 271 -19.94 3.86 9.75
C TYR A 271 -19.74 2.64 8.85
N VAL A 272 -19.23 2.82 7.63
CA VAL A 272 -18.95 1.70 6.72
C VAL A 272 -17.83 0.81 7.29
N GLU A 273 -16.73 1.39 7.75
CA GLU A 273 -15.63 0.65 8.36
C GLU A 273 -16.09 -0.22 9.52
N SER A 274 -16.97 0.31 10.39
CA SER A 274 -17.49 -0.43 11.54
C SER A 274 -18.36 -1.64 11.18
N HIS A 275 -18.86 -1.69 9.94
CA HIS A 275 -19.65 -2.81 9.41
C HIS A 275 -18.83 -3.79 8.59
N LEU A 276 -17.54 -3.55 8.41
CA LEU A 276 -16.60 -4.52 7.87
C LEU A 276 -16.05 -5.32 9.04
N SER A 277 -16.57 -6.54 9.24
CA SER A 277 -16.10 -7.43 10.28
C SER A 277 -14.66 -7.89 9.99
N ASN A 278 -14.08 -8.69 10.84
CA ASN A 278 -12.71 -9.17 10.74
C ASN A 278 -11.60 -8.10 10.77
N THR A 279 -11.88 -6.85 11.07
CA THR A 279 -10.78 -5.93 11.38
C THR A 279 -10.05 -6.34 12.65
N GLY A 280 -10.68 -7.22 13.48
CA GLY A 280 -10.06 -7.90 14.63
C GLY A 280 -9.56 -6.98 15.72
N THR A 281 -9.63 -5.69 15.53
CA THR A 281 -9.04 -4.69 16.40
C THR A 281 -10.09 -3.72 16.94
N ARG A 282 -9.83 -3.21 18.14
CA ARG A 282 -10.64 -2.17 18.78
C ARG A 282 -10.42 -0.76 18.24
N TYR A 283 -9.53 -0.61 17.27
CA TYR A 283 -9.07 0.71 16.79
C TYR A 283 -9.80 1.18 15.53
N TYR A 284 -10.76 0.42 15.02
CA TYR A 284 -11.59 0.91 13.90
C TYR A 284 -12.32 2.20 14.31
N GLY A 285 -12.53 3.09 13.39
CA GLY A 285 -13.12 4.41 13.64
C GLY A 285 -12.10 5.41 14.19
N GLU A 286 -11.40 5.11 15.27
CA GLU A 286 -10.33 5.96 15.82
C GLU A 286 -9.22 6.20 14.80
N MET A 287 -8.86 5.16 14.06
CA MET A 287 -7.82 5.25 13.03
C MET A 287 -8.28 6.06 11.82
N THR A 288 -9.52 5.87 11.39
CA THR A 288 -10.11 6.68 10.32
C THR A 288 -10.15 8.15 10.73
N GLU A 289 -10.51 8.46 11.96
CA GLU A 289 -10.46 9.83 12.49
C GLU A 289 -9.06 10.42 12.48
N LEU A 290 -8.04 9.68 12.92
CA LEU A 290 -6.67 10.13 12.92
C LEU A 290 -6.17 10.43 11.51
N LEU A 291 -6.42 9.53 10.57
CA LEU A 291 -5.98 9.66 9.18
C LEU A 291 -6.66 10.82 8.44
N LEU A 292 -7.91 11.13 8.80
CA LEU A 292 -8.67 12.19 8.14
C LEU A 292 -8.51 13.57 8.80
N LYS A 293 -7.96 13.63 10.02
CA LYS A 293 -7.53 14.90 10.62
C LYS A 293 -6.41 15.59 9.83
N HIS A 294 -5.60 14.83 9.11
CA HIS A 294 -4.61 15.36 8.20
C HIS A 294 -5.27 15.73 6.86
N LYS A 295 -5.75 16.96 6.75
CA LYS A 295 -6.43 17.53 5.57
C LYS A 295 -5.62 17.42 4.27
N ASP A 296 -4.31 17.17 4.38
CA ASP A 296 -3.35 17.13 3.29
C ASP A 296 -3.22 15.75 2.62
N TYR A 297 -3.99 14.74 3.04
CA TYR A 297 -3.96 13.42 2.40
C TYR A 297 -4.96 13.32 1.26
N PRO A 298 -4.53 13.40 0.00
CA PRO A 298 -5.40 13.20 -1.14
C PRO A 298 -6.08 11.84 -1.07
N GLY A 299 -7.38 11.80 -1.34
CA GLY A 299 -8.13 10.56 -1.40
C GLY A 299 -8.47 9.93 -0.06
N SER A 300 -8.36 10.67 1.05
CA SER A 300 -8.71 10.15 2.40
C SER A 300 -10.15 9.70 2.51
N ASN A 301 -11.09 10.39 1.83
CA ASN A 301 -12.52 10.15 1.91
C ASN A 301 -13.08 9.25 0.81
N ASN A 302 -12.24 8.49 0.12
CA ASN A 302 -12.65 7.50 -0.88
C ASN A 302 -12.11 6.10 -0.53
N GLY A 303 -12.26 5.14 -1.45
CA GLY A 303 -11.76 3.78 -1.25
C GLY A 303 -10.27 3.69 -0.95
N THR A 304 -9.44 4.63 -1.44
CA THR A 304 -8.01 4.64 -1.12
C THR A 304 -7.79 4.82 0.39
N GLY A 305 -8.47 5.79 1.00
CA GLY A 305 -8.39 6.02 2.44
C GLY A 305 -8.92 4.84 3.25
N LEU A 306 -10.16 4.42 2.98
CA LEU A 306 -10.81 3.32 3.69
C LEU A 306 -9.96 2.04 3.62
N PHE A 307 -9.54 1.62 2.43
CA PHE A 307 -8.84 0.35 2.28
C PHE A 307 -7.41 0.38 2.81
N GLN A 308 -6.74 1.53 2.79
CA GLN A 308 -5.46 1.68 3.47
C GLN A 308 -5.60 1.52 4.99
N VAL A 309 -6.67 2.03 5.59
CA VAL A 309 -6.99 1.78 7.00
C VAL A 309 -7.22 0.30 7.25
N LEU A 310 -8.06 -0.35 6.45
CA LEU A 310 -8.36 -1.77 6.62
C LEU A 310 -7.12 -2.65 6.49
N VAL A 311 -6.27 -2.39 5.49
CA VAL A 311 -4.99 -3.11 5.32
C VAL A 311 -4.08 -2.87 6.52
N GLY A 312 -3.96 -1.63 7.00
CA GLY A 312 -3.17 -1.30 8.18
C GLY A 312 -3.66 -2.01 9.44
N LEU A 313 -4.98 -2.11 9.63
CA LEU A 313 -5.57 -2.86 10.74
C LEU A 313 -5.26 -4.37 10.63
N LYS A 314 -5.28 -4.95 9.42
CA LYS A 314 -4.87 -6.35 9.20
C LYS A 314 -3.38 -6.58 9.46
N MET A 315 -2.53 -5.67 9.03
CA MET A 315 -1.11 -5.72 9.37
C MET A 315 -0.89 -5.69 10.88
N ARG A 316 -1.64 -4.86 11.60
CA ARG A 316 -1.59 -4.82 13.05
C ARG A 316 -2.08 -6.11 13.69
N GLU A 317 -3.15 -6.68 13.20
CA GLU A 317 -3.65 -7.98 13.67
C GLU A 317 -2.61 -9.10 13.45
N THR A 318 -1.98 -9.12 12.28
CA THR A 318 -0.85 -10.02 11.98
C THR A 318 0.29 -9.83 12.98
N TYR A 319 0.67 -8.58 13.27
CA TYR A 319 1.66 -8.25 14.28
C TYR A 319 1.26 -8.80 15.67
N GLU A 320 0.04 -8.56 16.11
CA GLU A 320 -0.46 -9.02 17.40
C GLU A 320 -0.51 -10.56 17.49
N ALA A 321 -0.88 -11.23 16.39
CA ALA A 321 -0.90 -12.69 16.32
C ALA A 321 0.51 -13.31 16.43
N ILE A 322 1.48 -12.73 15.72
CA ILE A 322 2.87 -13.23 15.70
C ILE A 322 3.59 -12.93 17.03
N THR A 323 3.37 -11.74 17.61
CA THR A 323 4.04 -11.33 18.85
C THR A 323 3.35 -11.84 20.11
N GLY A 324 2.13 -12.37 20.02
CA GLY A 324 1.33 -12.84 21.14
C GLY A 324 0.71 -11.72 21.98
N THR A 325 0.85 -10.45 21.58
CA THR A 325 0.35 -9.29 22.34
C THR A 325 -1.18 -9.15 22.30
N GLY A 326 -1.85 -9.71 21.28
CA GLY A 326 -3.31 -9.68 21.14
C GLY A 326 -4.08 -10.66 22.05
N LYS A 327 -3.45 -11.69 22.57
CA LYS A 327 -4.14 -12.74 23.33
C LYS A 327 -4.58 -12.32 24.74
N SER A 328 -3.95 -11.33 25.34
CA SER A 328 -4.26 -10.86 26.70
C SER A 328 -5.56 -10.05 26.80
N GLN A 329 -6.15 -9.62 25.70
CA GLN A 329 -7.30 -8.71 25.72
C GLN A 329 -8.64 -9.37 25.35
N LYS A 330 -8.63 -10.55 24.70
CA LYS A 330 -9.87 -11.32 24.43
C LYS A 330 -10.50 -11.95 25.71
N VAL A 331 -9.76 -12.01 26.81
CA VAL A 331 -10.25 -12.56 28.08
C VAL A 331 -10.97 -11.51 28.95
N ALA A 332 -10.70 -10.24 28.78
CA ALA A 332 -11.29 -9.14 29.58
C ALA A 332 -12.67 -8.66 29.07
N ALA A 333 -13.09 -9.04 27.87
CA ALA A 333 -14.37 -8.64 27.29
C ALA A 333 -15.51 -9.67 27.52
N LYS A 334 -15.32 -10.64 28.39
CA LYS A 334 -16.34 -11.63 28.80
C LYS A 334 -16.58 -11.62 30.33
N VAL A 335 -16.85 -10.42 30.88
CA VAL A 335 -17.49 -10.29 32.20
C VAL A 335 -18.55 -9.21 32.12
#